data_f5c6b87d57a9c15a1de6756a3be1cac3
#
_entry.id   f5c6b87d57a9c15a1de6756a3be1cac3
#
_cell.length_a   1.000
_cell.length_b   1.000
_cell.length_c   1.000
_cell.angle_alpha   90.00
_cell.angle_beta   90.00
_cell.angle_gamma   90.00
#
_symmetry.space_group_name_H-M   'P 1'
#
loop_
_entity.id
_entity.type
_entity.pdbx_description
1 polymer ?
#
loop_
_entity_poly.entity_id
_entity_poly.type
_entity_poly.pdbx_seq_one_letter_code
_entity_poly.pdbx_strand_id
1 'polypeptide(L)'
;MKLLEFVEKYNNTANNTLKEQLLSKIKITPYVSIIKKDAYAQLIVDKTTFEQEAYDDNGKTKYRKTDKIRVNSVAQYIQFCRAVIELYTDLEIDEDDKGFIKGYDALKSSGLLDILMVGSDKADPLIPMSELSEFKTILTMKQSDTQFNETTTQAFISKQIGRISDLANATLTPLMNVVSKKPDETPKEDLDKVVEEGNFKEV
;
A
#
# COMPACT_ATOMS: atom_id res chain seq x y z
N MET A 1 -13.38 -10.81 -18.10
CA MET A 1 -14.44 -11.66 -17.45
C MET A 1 -14.28 -11.50 -15.94
N LYS A 2 -15.39 -11.35 -15.18
CA LYS A 2 -15.30 -11.19 -13.72
C LYS A 2 -14.73 -12.42 -13.03
N LEU A 3 -13.82 -12.22 -12.11
CA LEU A 3 -13.10 -13.28 -11.40
C LEU A 3 -14.04 -14.23 -10.66
N LEU A 4 -14.93 -13.69 -9.84
CA LEU A 4 -15.85 -14.51 -9.02
C LEU A 4 -16.80 -15.33 -9.87
N GLU A 5 -17.32 -14.76 -10.97
CA GLU A 5 -18.15 -15.50 -11.94
C GLU A 5 -17.38 -16.64 -12.61
N PHE A 6 -16.10 -16.41 -12.91
CA PHE A 6 -15.24 -17.46 -13.47
C PHE A 6 -15.02 -18.60 -12.47
N VAL A 7 -14.69 -18.28 -11.21
CA VAL A 7 -14.49 -19.27 -10.14
C VAL A 7 -15.76 -20.09 -9.92
N GLU A 8 -16.92 -19.44 -9.88
CA GLU A 8 -18.20 -20.14 -9.72
C GLU A 8 -18.45 -21.13 -10.87
N LYS A 9 -18.26 -20.70 -12.13
CA LYS A 9 -18.38 -21.59 -13.29
C LYS A 9 -17.41 -22.77 -13.22
N TYR A 10 -16.17 -22.51 -12.83
CA TYR A 10 -15.15 -23.55 -12.70
C TYR A 10 -15.52 -24.58 -11.63
N ASN A 11 -16.01 -24.13 -10.48
CA ASN A 11 -16.43 -25.01 -9.38
C ASN A 11 -17.67 -25.86 -9.75
N ASN A 12 -18.63 -25.27 -10.46
CA ASN A 12 -19.84 -25.95 -10.90
C ASN A 12 -19.61 -26.93 -12.06
N THR A 13 -18.41 -26.92 -12.67
CA THR A 13 -18.05 -27.83 -13.75
C THR A 13 -17.49 -29.14 -13.18
N ALA A 14 -18.22 -30.22 -13.30
CA ALA A 14 -17.82 -31.54 -12.78
C ALA A 14 -16.78 -32.26 -13.69
N ASN A 15 -16.77 -31.96 -14.99
CA ASN A 15 -15.92 -32.64 -15.98
C ASN A 15 -14.55 -31.96 -16.11
N ASN A 16 -13.47 -32.72 -15.94
CA ASN A 16 -12.10 -32.21 -16.03
C ASN A 16 -11.77 -31.62 -17.41
N THR A 17 -12.22 -32.23 -18.50
CA THR A 17 -12.02 -31.69 -19.86
C THR A 17 -12.69 -30.35 -20.04
N LEU A 18 -13.88 -30.15 -19.46
CA LEU A 18 -14.57 -28.86 -19.50
C LEU A 18 -13.87 -27.82 -18.62
N LYS A 19 -13.28 -28.24 -17.50
CA LYS A 19 -12.43 -27.37 -16.66
C LYS A 19 -11.21 -26.88 -17.42
N GLU A 20 -10.51 -27.77 -18.14
CA GLU A 20 -9.37 -27.41 -19.00
C GLU A 20 -9.78 -26.44 -20.11
N GLN A 21 -10.95 -26.66 -20.72
CA GLN A 21 -11.51 -25.73 -21.71
C GLN A 21 -11.86 -24.35 -21.11
N LEU A 22 -12.27 -24.29 -19.82
CA LEU A 22 -12.48 -23.03 -19.14
C LEU A 22 -11.16 -22.32 -18.85
N LEU A 23 -10.15 -23.06 -18.38
CA LEU A 23 -8.81 -22.51 -18.14
C LEU A 23 -8.19 -21.95 -19.42
N SER A 24 -8.37 -22.62 -20.56
CA SER A 24 -7.85 -22.14 -21.85
C SER A 24 -8.49 -20.85 -22.35
N LYS A 25 -9.60 -20.40 -21.74
CA LYS A 25 -10.23 -19.10 -22.06
C LYS A 25 -9.59 -17.93 -21.35
N ILE A 26 -8.83 -18.20 -20.28
CA ILE A 26 -8.06 -17.14 -19.58
C ILE A 26 -6.91 -16.75 -20.51
N LYS A 27 -6.86 -15.48 -20.88
CA LYS A 27 -5.73 -14.95 -21.65
C LYS A 27 -4.58 -14.65 -20.70
N ILE A 28 -3.51 -15.42 -20.84
CA ILE A 28 -2.29 -15.20 -20.07
C ILE A 28 -1.38 -14.22 -20.81
N THR A 29 -0.94 -13.17 -20.12
CA THR A 29 0.08 -12.25 -20.58
C THR A 29 1.45 -12.86 -20.26
N PRO A 30 2.23 -13.32 -21.26
CA PRO A 30 3.47 -14.07 -21.00
C PRO A 30 4.62 -13.20 -20.51
N TYR A 31 4.52 -11.88 -20.68
CA TYR A 31 5.52 -10.91 -20.25
C TYR A 31 4.88 -9.60 -19.84
N VAL A 32 5.31 -9.07 -18.72
CA VAL A 32 4.94 -7.72 -18.22
C VAL A 32 6.19 -6.87 -18.10
N SER A 33 6.13 -5.63 -18.58
CA SER A 33 7.29 -4.73 -18.53
C SER A 33 7.73 -4.45 -17.10
N ILE A 34 9.04 -4.30 -16.90
CA ILE A 34 9.63 -4.01 -15.58
C ILE A 34 9.05 -2.75 -14.95
N ILE A 35 8.71 -1.73 -15.75
CA ILE A 35 8.09 -0.48 -15.27
C ILE A 35 6.73 -0.75 -14.62
N LYS A 36 5.91 -1.63 -15.21
CA LYS A 36 4.61 -2.01 -14.61
C LYS A 36 4.81 -2.82 -13.34
N LYS A 37 5.73 -3.80 -13.34
CA LYS A 37 6.06 -4.59 -12.16
C LYS A 37 6.54 -3.69 -11.02
N ASP A 38 7.42 -2.72 -11.32
CA ASP A 38 7.93 -1.75 -10.35
C ASP A 38 6.82 -0.88 -9.75
N ALA A 39 5.92 -0.35 -10.59
CA ALA A 39 4.79 0.46 -10.13
C ALA A 39 3.84 -0.34 -9.20
N TYR A 40 3.52 -1.59 -9.56
CA TYR A 40 2.70 -2.45 -8.71
C TYR A 40 3.42 -2.85 -7.42
N ALA A 41 4.72 -3.15 -7.47
CA ALA A 41 5.52 -3.42 -6.28
C ALA A 41 5.52 -2.22 -5.32
N GLN A 42 5.67 -0.99 -5.83
CA GLN A 42 5.59 0.23 -5.03
C GLN A 42 4.22 0.39 -4.38
N LEU A 43 3.12 0.19 -5.13
CA LEU A 43 1.76 0.23 -4.59
C LEU A 43 1.52 -0.79 -3.47
N ILE A 44 2.05 -2.02 -3.63
CA ILE A 44 1.96 -3.06 -2.61
C ILE A 44 2.69 -2.63 -1.34
N VAL A 45 3.94 -2.15 -1.48
CA VAL A 45 4.75 -1.69 -0.35
C VAL A 45 4.06 -0.53 0.37
N ASP A 46 3.58 0.47 -0.36
CA ASP A 46 2.90 1.64 0.23
C ASP A 46 1.65 1.25 1.03
N LYS A 47 0.85 0.31 0.51
CA LYS A 47 -0.38 -0.14 1.18
C LYS A 47 -0.15 -1.06 2.38
N THR A 48 0.96 -1.79 2.41
CA THR A 48 1.16 -2.89 3.36
C THR A 48 2.29 -2.66 4.35
N THR A 49 3.14 -1.66 4.11
CA THR A 49 4.27 -1.32 4.97
C THR A 49 3.99 -0.10 5.86
N PHE A 50 3.08 0.78 5.43
CA PHE A 50 2.76 1.99 6.17
C PHE A 50 1.34 1.94 6.74
N GLU A 51 1.16 2.57 7.92
CA GLU A 51 -0.17 2.77 8.47
C GLU A 51 -0.98 3.69 7.53
N GLN A 52 -2.23 3.30 7.27
CA GLN A 52 -3.14 4.07 6.44
C GLN A 52 -4.09 4.86 7.34
N GLU A 53 -4.16 6.16 7.14
CA GLU A 53 -5.10 7.04 7.82
C GLU A 53 -6.30 7.32 6.92
N ALA A 54 -7.51 7.07 7.45
CA ALA A 54 -8.74 7.40 6.73
C ALA A 54 -9.02 8.89 6.85
N TYR A 55 -9.39 9.54 5.74
CA TYR A 55 -9.85 10.92 5.72
C TYR A 55 -11.10 11.05 4.84
N ASP A 56 -11.91 12.05 5.12
CA ASP A 56 -13.09 12.36 4.30
C ASP A 56 -12.69 13.28 3.14
N ASP A 57 -13.09 12.90 1.94
CA ASP A 57 -12.99 13.72 0.75
C ASP A 57 -14.35 13.80 0.07
N ASN A 58 -15.09 14.87 0.36
CA ASN A 58 -16.42 15.15 -0.18
C ASN A 58 -17.44 14.02 0.11
N GLY A 59 -17.49 13.51 1.34
CA GLY A 59 -18.39 12.44 1.77
C GLY A 59 -17.92 11.03 1.33
N LYS A 60 -16.69 10.92 0.80
CA LYS A 60 -16.08 9.63 0.45
C LYS A 60 -14.87 9.39 1.33
N THR A 61 -14.87 8.30 2.08
CA THR A 61 -13.69 7.88 2.84
C THR A 61 -12.57 7.49 1.89
N LYS A 62 -11.47 8.24 1.94
CA LYS A 62 -10.20 7.93 1.27
C LYS A 62 -9.14 7.56 2.30
N TYR A 63 -8.07 6.92 1.86
CA TYR A 63 -6.95 6.52 2.70
C TYR A 63 -5.67 7.17 2.18
N ARG A 64 -4.88 7.71 3.11
CA ARG A 64 -3.54 8.22 2.82
C ARG A 64 -2.50 7.48 3.65
N LYS A 65 -1.33 7.32 3.08
CA LYS A 65 -0.15 6.77 3.74
C LYS A 65 0.31 7.75 4.84
N THR A 66 0.63 7.21 6.02
CA THR A 66 1.28 7.94 7.11
C THR A 66 2.79 7.65 7.14
N ASP A 67 3.54 8.35 8.01
CA ASP A 67 4.97 8.12 8.23
C ASP A 67 5.23 6.90 9.14
N LYS A 68 4.18 6.30 9.71
CA LYS A 68 4.33 5.19 10.65
C LYS A 68 4.45 3.87 9.90
N ILE A 69 5.55 3.15 10.16
CA ILE A 69 5.77 1.82 9.62
C ILE A 69 4.93 0.82 10.42
N ARG A 70 4.06 0.09 9.71
CA ARG A 70 3.27 -1.02 10.23
C ARG A 70 3.17 -2.11 9.17
N VAL A 71 4.18 -2.96 9.12
CA VAL A 71 4.24 -4.04 8.13
C VAL A 71 3.13 -5.05 8.35
N ASN A 72 2.35 -5.32 7.30
CA ASN A 72 1.35 -6.38 7.26
C ASN A 72 1.69 -7.39 6.15
N SER A 73 2.45 -8.42 6.51
CA SER A 73 2.94 -9.43 5.56
C SER A 73 1.82 -10.26 4.93
N VAL A 74 0.72 -10.50 5.65
CA VAL A 74 -0.44 -11.22 5.10
C VAL A 74 -1.13 -10.38 4.03
N ALA A 75 -1.42 -9.11 4.35
CA ALA A 75 -1.99 -8.20 3.36
C ALA A 75 -1.08 -8.05 2.14
N GLN A 76 0.24 -8.03 2.34
CA GLN A 76 1.21 -7.96 1.26
C GLN A 76 1.12 -9.18 0.32
N TYR A 77 1.05 -10.38 0.87
CA TYR A 77 0.89 -11.58 0.07
C TYR A 77 -0.43 -11.56 -0.72
N ILE A 78 -1.53 -11.16 -0.10
CA ILE A 78 -2.84 -11.03 -0.78
C ILE A 78 -2.76 -9.97 -1.90
N GLN A 79 -2.15 -8.81 -1.64
CA GLN A 79 -1.98 -7.77 -2.67
C GLN A 79 -1.01 -8.20 -3.78
N PHE A 80 0.00 -9.02 -3.48
CA PHE A 80 0.84 -9.64 -4.50
C PHE A 80 0.02 -10.58 -5.40
N CYS A 81 -0.80 -11.47 -4.83
CA CYS A 81 -1.69 -12.33 -5.61
C CYS A 81 -2.66 -11.51 -6.47
N ARG A 82 -3.24 -10.43 -5.92
CA ARG A 82 -4.07 -9.49 -6.67
C ARG A 82 -3.33 -8.92 -7.88
N ALA A 83 -2.14 -8.38 -7.66
CA ALA A 83 -1.32 -7.78 -8.71
C ALA A 83 -0.95 -8.79 -9.81
N VAL A 84 -0.68 -10.04 -9.42
CA VAL A 84 -0.43 -11.11 -10.38
C VAL A 84 -1.66 -11.36 -11.27
N ILE A 85 -2.85 -11.46 -10.69
CA ILE A 85 -4.07 -11.63 -11.48
C ILE A 85 -4.30 -10.44 -12.43
N GLU A 86 -4.16 -9.21 -11.95
CA GLU A 86 -4.35 -7.99 -12.75
C GLU A 86 -3.31 -7.82 -13.87
N LEU A 87 -2.07 -8.23 -13.64
CA LEU A 87 -0.98 -8.06 -14.61
C LEU A 87 -0.92 -9.16 -15.65
N TYR A 88 -1.21 -10.38 -15.26
CA TYR A 88 -0.94 -11.57 -16.09
C TYR A 88 -2.18 -12.25 -16.64
N THR A 89 -3.38 -11.84 -16.24
CA THR A 89 -4.63 -12.42 -16.73
C THR A 89 -5.60 -11.35 -17.22
N ASP A 90 -6.63 -11.76 -17.97
CA ASP A 90 -7.77 -10.93 -18.35
C ASP A 90 -8.97 -11.05 -17.38
N LEU A 91 -8.73 -11.56 -16.17
CA LEU A 91 -9.74 -11.65 -15.13
C LEU A 91 -9.90 -10.30 -14.43
N GLU A 92 -11.12 -9.81 -14.39
CA GLU A 92 -11.47 -8.54 -13.77
C GLU A 92 -11.83 -8.76 -12.31
N ILE A 93 -11.15 -8.06 -11.40
CA ILE A 93 -11.42 -8.09 -9.97
C ILE A 93 -12.60 -7.17 -9.67
N ASP A 94 -13.53 -7.63 -8.85
CA ASP A 94 -14.71 -6.84 -8.48
C ASP A 94 -14.32 -5.58 -7.67
N GLU A 95 -14.93 -4.44 -8.01
CA GLU A 95 -14.62 -3.14 -7.40
C GLU A 95 -14.91 -3.06 -5.90
N ASP A 96 -15.87 -3.86 -5.40
CA ASP A 96 -16.22 -3.96 -3.99
C ASP A 96 -15.23 -4.80 -3.18
N ASP A 97 -14.41 -5.63 -3.82
CA ASP A 97 -13.35 -6.41 -3.18
C ASP A 97 -12.03 -5.62 -3.11
N LYS A 98 -12.07 -4.46 -2.45
CA LYS A 98 -10.91 -3.54 -2.35
C LYS A 98 -9.66 -4.20 -1.74
N GLY A 99 -9.86 -5.14 -0.81
CA GLY A 99 -8.78 -5.89 -0.17
C GLY A 99 -8.35 -7.13 -0.95
N PHE A 100 -9.09 -7.53 -1.98
CA PHE A 100 -8.93 -8.79 -2.70
C PHE A 100 -9.08 -10.03 -1.82
N ILE A 101 -9.79 -9.94 -0.72
CA ILE A 101 -9.95 -11.06 0.22
C ILE A 101 -10.91 -12.10 -0.35
N LYS A 102 -12.06 -11.66 -0.86
CA LYS A 102 -13.05 -12.56 -1.48
C LYS A 102 -12.48 -13.28 -2.71
N GLY A 103 -11.81 -12.54 -3.58
CA GLY A 103 -11.15 -13.10 -4.77
C GLY A 103 -10.06 -14.09 -4.41
N TYR A 104 -9.22 -13.76 -3.42
CA TYR A 104 -8.18 -14.66 -2.93
C TYR A 104 -8.77 -15.97 -2.39
N ASP A 105 -9.76 -15.89 -1.49
CA ASP A 105 -10.39 -17.07 -0.89
C ASP A 105 -11.09 -17.94 -1.95
N ALA A 106 -11.77 -17.32 -2.91
CA ALA A 106 -12.41 -18.02 -4.00
C ALA A 106 -11.39 -18.76 -4.89
N LEU A 107 -10.30 -18.10 -5.28
CA LEU A 107 -9.22 -18.71 -6.06
C LEU A 107 -8.52 -19.84 -5.28
N LYS A 108 -8.27 -19.64 -3.99
CA LYS A 108 -7.56 -20.63 -3.17
C LYS A 108 -8.43 -21.84 -2.90
N SER A 109 -9.69 -21.67 -2.54
CA SER A 109 -10.62 -22.76 -2.27
C SER A 109 -10.95 -23.60 -3.51
N SER A 110 -10.92 -23.01 -4.70
CA SER A 110 -11.12 -23.73 -5.98
C SER A 110 -9.85 -24.41 -6.50
N GLY A 111 -8.67 -24.16 -5.91
CA GLY A 111 -7.37 -24.60 -6.41
C GLY A 111 -6.87 -23.83 -7.63
N LEU A 112 -7.61 -22.82 -8.10
CA LEU A 112 -7.22 -22.00 -9.25
C LEU A 112 -5.98 -21.18 -9.00
N LEU A 113 -5.77 -20.70 -7.76
CA LEU A 113 -4.57 -19.96 -7.42
C LEU A 113 -3.30 -20.78 -7.65
N ASP A 114 -3.35 -22.06 -7.27
CA ASP A 114 -2.23 -22.96 -7.45
C ASP A 114 -2.01 -23.27 -8.93
N ILE A 115 -3.06 -23.47 -9.73
CA ILE A 115 -2.97 -23.66 -11.19
C ILE A 115 -2.36 -22.44 -11.88
N LEU A 116 -2.73 -21.22 -11.45
CA LEU A 116 -2.24 -19.98 -12.05
C LEU A 116 -0.80 -19.67 -11.69
N MET A 117 -0.39 -19.88 -10.42
CA MET A 117 0.84 -19.30 -9.85
C MET A 117 1.87 -20.32 -9.35
N VAL A 118 1.47 -21.54 -9.02
CA VAL A 118 2.35 -22.51 -8.35
C VAL A 118 2.66 -23.70 -9.26
N GLY A 119 1.65 -24.16 -10.00
CA GLY A 119 1.75 -25.41 -10.74
C GLY A 119 1.56 -26.66 -9.87
N SER A 120 1.88 -27.80 -10.40
CA SER A 120 1.84 -29.09 -9.72
C SER A 120 3.01 -29.97 -10.19
N ASP A 121 3.19 -31.13 -9.55
CA ASP A 121 4.22 -32.10 -9.98
C ASP A 121 4.04 -32.58 -11.44
N LYS A 122 2.87 -32.34 -12.02
CA LYS A 122 2.51 -32.81 -13.36
C LYS A 122 2.38 -31.70 -14.40
N ALA A 123 2.29 -30.43 -13.98
CA ALA A 123 2.07 -29.30 -14.88
C ALA A 123 2.64 -28.01 -14.28
N ASP A 124 3.33 -27.24 -15.13
CA ASP A 124 3.77 -25.90 -14.79
C ASP A 124 2.56 -24.96 -14.57
N PRO A 125 2.73 -23.88 -13.79
CA PRO A 125 1.70 -22.87 -13.64
C PRO A 125 1.42 -22.18 -14.97
N LEU A 126 0.18 -21.69 -15.13
CA LEU A 126 -0.21 -20.99 -16.37
C LEU A 126 0.56 -19.67 -16.54
N ILE A 127 0.87 -18.98 -15.46
CA ILE A 127 1.71 -17.77 -15.48
C ILE A 127 3.17 -18.20 -15.37
N PRO A 128 4.06 -17.75 -16.29
CA PRO A 128 5.45 -18.18 -16.29
C PRO A 128 6.16 -17.95 -14.95
N MET A 129 6.81 -19.00 -14.42
CA MET A 129 7.53 -18.95 -13.12
C MET A 129 8.63 -17.88 -13.11
N SER A 130 9.30 -17.64 -14.26
CA SER A 130 10.30 -16.59 -14.40
C SER A 130 9.72 -15.21 -14.12
N GLU A 131 8.53 -14.93 -14.65
CA GLU A 131 7.83 -13.66 -14.45
C GLU A 131 7.41 -13.45 -12.99
N LEU A 132 6.85 -14.50 -12.37
CA LEU A 132 6.49 -14.47 -10.95
C LEU A 132 7.70 -14.27 -10.04
N SER A 133 8.79 -14.96 -10.34
CA SER A 133 10.06 -14.85 -9.61
C SER A 133 10.66 -13.46 -9.72
N GLU A 134 10.69 -12.89 -10.94
CA GLU A 134 11.18 -11.53 -11.16
C GLU A 134 10.31 -10.51 -10.43
N PHE A 135 8.99 -10.60 -10.54
CA PHE A 135 8.10 -9.67 -9.84
C PHE A 135 8.24 -9.75 -8.31
N LYS A 136 8.36 -10.97 -7.76
CA LYS A 136 8.64 -11.18 -6.33
C LYS A 136 9.98 -10.57 -5.92
N THR A 137 11.01 -10.70 -6.76
CA THR A 137 12.33 -10.11 -6.51
C THR A 137 12.25 -8.58 -6.47
N ILE A 138 11.56 -7.96 -7.44
CA ILE A 138 11.34 -6.50 -7.47
C ILE A 138 10.60 -6.04 -6.21
N LEU A 139 9.55 -6.76 -5.80
CA LEU A 139 8.82 -6.46 -4.57
C LEU A 139 9.71 -6.52 -3.33
N THR A 140 10.56 -7.54 -3.22
CA THR A 140 11.52 -7.68 -2.12
C THR A 140 12.56 -6.55 -2.11
N MET A 141 13.07 -6.15 -3.27
CA MET A 141 13.97 -5.00 -3.39
C MET A 141 13.31 -3.71 -2.92
N LYS A 142 12.09 -3.43 -3.38
CA LYS A 142 11.32 -2.25 -2.93
C LYS A 142 11.06 -2.22 -1.43
N GLN A 143 10.79 -3.38 -0.83
CA GLN A 143 10.66 -3.48 0.63
C GLN A 143 11.96 -3.14 1.34
N SER A 144 13.08 -3.73 0.88
CA SER A 144 14.40 -3.49 1.45
C SER A 144 14.79 -2.01 1.34
N ASP A 145 14.58 -1.40 0.16
CA ASP A 145 14.84 0.02 -0.06
C ASP A 145 14.00 0.89 0.87
N THR A 146 12.72 0.57 1.02
CA THR A 146 11.81 1.32 1.91
C THR A 146 12.25 1.19 3.37
N GLN A 147 12.57 -0.02 3.83
CA GLN A 147 13.06 -0.25 5.19
C GLN A 147 14.38 0.48 5.42
N PHE A 148 15.32 0.39 4.47
CA PHE A 148 16.60 1.07 4.57
C PHE A 148 16.42 2.59 4.65
N ASN A 149 15.64 3.18 3.76
CA ASN A 149 15.41 4.63 3.71
C ASN A 149 14.68 5.16 4.95
N GLU A 150 13.80 4.35 5.56
CA GLU A 150 13.02 4.77 6.72
C GLU A 150 13.72 4.50 8.07
N THR A 151 14.61 3.51 8.13
CA THR A 151 15.28 3.08 9.38
C THR A 151 16.73 3.55 9.51
N THR A 152 17.32 4.13 8.46
CA THR A 152 18.69 4.65 8.57
C THR A 152 18.76 5.83 9.54
N THR A 153 19.88 5.93 10.26
CA THR A 153 20.16 7.05 11.16
C THR A 153 19.98 8.40 10.46
N GLN A 154 20.33 8.49 9.19
CA GLN A 154 20.19 9.71 8.39
C GLN A 154 18.72 10.07 8.15
N ALA A 155 17.85 9.09 7.83
CA ALA A 155 16.42 9.32 7.68
C ALA A 155 15.79 9.73 9.00
N PHE A 156 16.19 9.08 10.12
CA PHE A 156 15.76 9.46 11.45
C PHE A 156 16.17 10.90 11.81
N ILE A 157 17.43 11.27 11.58
CA ILE A 157 17.92 12.63 11.83
C ILE A 157 17.18 13.64 10.95
N SER A 158 16.99 13.37 9.68
CA SER A 158 16.26 14.25 8.75
C SER A 158 14.81 14.47 9.19
N LYS A 159 14.12 13.42 9.63
CA LYS A 159 12.77 13.52 10.20
C LYS A 159 12.73 14.33 11.49
N GLN A 160 13.71 14.19 12.37
CA GLN A 160 13.79 14.98 13.59
C GLN A 160 14.07 16.47 13.31
N ILE A 161 14.98 16.75 12.38
CA ILE A 161 15.26 18.13 11.94
C ILE A 161 14.00 18.76 11.33
N GLY A 162 13.27 18.03 10.47
CA GLY A 162 12.00 18.49 9.91
C GLY A 162 11.00 18.87 11.02
N ARG A 163 10.77 17.99 11.98
CA ARG A 163 9.87 18.24 13.13
C ARG A 163 10.29 19.45 13.97
N ILE A 164 11.59 19.62 14.22
CA ILE A 164 12.12 20.79 14.94
C ILE A 164 11.89 22.05 14.12
N SER A 165 12.11 22.01 12.80
CA SER A 165 11.85 23.14 11.90
C SER A 165 10.37 23.53 11.87
N ASP A 166 9.47 22.52 11.79
CA ASP A 166 8.02 22.74 11.81
C ASP A 166 7.57 23.36 13.17
N LEU A 167 8.11 22.87 14.27
CA LEU A 167 7.84 23.40 15.60
C LEU A 167 8.38 24.83 15.75
N ALA A 168 9.60 25.10 15.25
CA ALA A 168 10.19 26.43 15.24
C ALA A 168 9.34 27.40 14.40
N ASN A 169 8.88 26.98 13.22
CA ASN A 169 8.00 27.80 12.37
C ASN A 169 6.63 28.03 13.04
N ALA A 170 6.07 27.04 13.69
CA ALA A 170 4.80 27.17 14.42
C ALA A 170 4.89 28.13 15.60
N THR A 171 6.04 28.22 16.26
CA THR A 171 6.27 29.12 17.41
C THR A 171 6.74 30.51 16.98
N LEU A 172 7.57 30.61 15.93
CA LEU A 172 8.09 31.91 15.46
C LEU A 172 7.07 32.72 14.67
N THR A 173 6.18 32.07 13.90
CA THR A 173 5.16 32.78 13.11
C THR A 173 4.21 33.63 13.95
N PRO A 174 3.66 33.17 15.09
CA PRO A 174 2.88 34.00 15.99
C PRO A 174 3.70 35.15 16.59
N LEU A 175 4.95 34.90 17.00
CA LEU A 175 5.84 35.90 17.57
C LEU A 175 6.19 37.00 16.55
N MET A 176 6.49 36.65 15.32
CA MET A 176 6.75 37.63 14.25
C MET A 176 5.50 38.46 13.92
N ASN A 177 4.31 37.88 13.99
CA ASN A 177 3.06 38.61 13.80
C ASN A 177 2.75 39.58 14.96
N VAL A 178 3.23 39.30 16.18
CA VAL A 178 3.13 40.22 17.33
C VAL A 178 4.13 41.37 17.20
N VAL A 179 5.37 41.08 16.78
CA VAL A 179 6.44 42.08 16.63
C VAL A 179 6.22 42.99 15.42
N SER A 180 5.56 42.50 14.35
CA SER A 180 5.26 43.27 13.17
C SER A 180 4.01 44.19 13.28
N LYS A 181 3.23 44.08 14.36
CA LYS A 181 2.21 45.09 14.70
C LYS A 181 2.91 46.30 15.28
N LYS A 182 2.71 47.45 14.62
CA LYS A 182 3.29 48.76 15.03
C LYS A 182 3.06 49.03 16.52
N PRO A 183 4.02 49.74 17.21
CA PRO A 183 4.05 49.89 18.63
C PRO A 183 2.95 50.73 19.31
N ASP A 184 1.91 51.16 18.55
CA ASP A 184 0.96 52.14 19.09
C ASP A 184 -0.33 51.56 19.70
N GLU A 185 -0.54 50.21 19.71
CA GLU A 185 -1.78 49.66 20.26
C GLU A 185 -1.63 48.33 21.01
N THR A 186 -0.64 48.13 21.89
CA THR A 186 -0.63 46.93 22.75
C THR A 186 -0.82 47.34 24.19
N PRO A 187 -1.91 46.92 24.86
CA PRO A 187 -2.02 47.01 26.32
C PRO A 187 -0.96 46.08 26.97
N LYS A 188 -0.29 46.59 28.00
CA LYS A 188 0.77 45.88 28.74
C LYS A 188 0.31 44.57 29.42
N GLU A 189 -0.98 44.24 29.38
CA GLU A 189 -1.53 43.06 30.08
C GLU A 189 -1.31 41.73 29.35
N ASP A 190 -1.02 41.72 28.04
CA ASP A 190 -0.87 40.47 27.31
C ASP A 190 0.52 39.83 27.36
N LEU A 191 1.54 40.58 27.80
CA LEU A 191 2.91 40.06 27.96
C LEU A 191 3.10 39.23 29.22
N ASP A 192 2.39 39.55 30.29
CA ASP A 192 2.50 38.84 31.57
C ASP A 192 1.84 37.45 31.55
N LYS A 193 0.81 37.26 30.72
CA LYS A 193 0.16 35.96 30.55
C LYS A 193 1.00 34.93 29.78
N VAL A 194 1.84 35.36 28.86
CA VAL A 194 2.68 34.45 28.05
C VAL A 194 3.86 33.91 28.88
N VAL A 195 4.27 34.62 29.92
CA VAL A 195 5.38 34.21 30.82
C VAL A 195 4.91 33.21 31.88
N GLU A 196 3.63 33.27 32.30
CA GLU A 196 3.10 32.34 33.32
C GLU A 196 2.77 30.95 32.80
N GLU A 197 2.46 30.80 31.50
CA GLU A 197 2.19 29.48 30.91
C GLU A 197 3.45 28.68 30.54
N GLY A 198 4.64 29.27 30.66
CA GLY A 198 5.93 28.66 30.36
C GLY A 198 6.57 27.87 31.48
N ASN A 199 5.81 27.36 32.44
CA ASN A 199 6.35 26.50 33.50
C ASN A 199 6.83 25.16 32.96
N PHE A 200 8.10 25.09 32.58
CA PHE A 200 8.83 23.85 32.40
C PHE A 200 8.84 23.07 33.71
N LYS A 201 8.10 21.99 33.81
CA LYS A 201 8.34 20.98 34.85
C LYS A 201 9.59 20.20 34.44
N GLU A 202 10.67 20.41 35.22
CA GLU A 202 11.81 19.51 35.24
C GLU A 202 11.35 18.11 35.70
N VAL A 203 11.66 17.10 34.91
CA VAL A 203 11.77 15.70 35.35
C VAL A 203 13.07 15.16 34.82
#